data_05789a8c9272ea2d75af1f5d3a5951b5
#
_entry.id   05789a8c9272ea2d75af1f5d3a5951b5
#
_cell.length_a   1.000
_cell.length_b   1.000
_cell.length_c   1.000
_cell.angle_alpha   90.00
_cell.angle_beta   90.00
_cell.angle_gamma   90.00
#
_symmetry.space_group_name_H-M   'P 1'
#
loop_
_entity.id
_entity.type
_entity.pdbx_description
1 polymer ?
#
loop_
_entity_poly.entity_id
_entity_poly.type
_entity_poly.pdbx_seq_one_letter_code
_entity_poly.pdbx_strand_id
1 'polypeptide(L)'
;MRMMLVGAGAVGECILKTLKKRSADGSWFSYVLIADYDGKRAEEVRRHLEAEPGNSGKGKENGIAFACVQADAHDRKALVRLMREHRIDFVMDAASPFVSNCIFDAAYEAGADYASMGTWSVPKENPAFGAGFEGSYLEPMTKYNFDRHEDWKKKGQMACICLGIDPGVVNVFAKYAAEYLFDELLEVHVKDGGNLTPPESEKNEILFGFNPWTVLDEVMNPNAEWDREKGFLIEDAFAGEEEFRMPEPFGLNRLVKVEHEEVVTLPRYLKKYGLRKASFK
;
A
#
# COMPACT_ATOMS: atom_id res chain seq x y z
N MET A 1 -20.83 -6.74 6.50
CA MET A 1 -19.85 -5.79 7.08
C MET A 1 -20.09 -4.38 6.56
N ARG A 2 -19.65 -3.38 7.27
CA ARG A 2 -19.69 -1.96 6.89
C ARG A 2 -18.25 -1.45 6.75
N MET A 3 -17.92 -0.92 5.59
CA MET A 3 -16.56 -0.49 5.26
C MET A 3 -16.47 1.04 5.23
N MET A 4 -15.35 1.58 5.67
CA MET A 4 -14.90 2.93 5.34
C MET A 4 -13.71 2.83 4.40
N LEU A 5 -13.83 3.43 3.23
CA LEU A 5 -12.71 3.67 2.34
C LEU A 5 -12.18 5.07 2.64
N VAL A 6 -10.88 5.18 2.91
CA VAL A 6 -10.18 6.47 3.06
C VAL A 6 -9.29 6.67 1.86
N GLY A 7 -9.56 7.73 1.09
CA GLY A 7 -8.90 8.02 -0.18
C GLY A 7 -9.72 7.57 -1.39
N ALA A 8 -10.38 8.51 -2.05
CA ALA A 8 -11.18 8.31 -3.25
C ALA A 8 -10.40 8.61 -4.55
N GLY A 9 -9.08 8.44 -4.53
CA GLY A 9 -8.22 8.54 -5.71
C GLY A 9 -8.47 7.42 -6.72
N ALA A 10 -7.59 7.29 -7.73
CA ALA A 10 -7.72 6.26 -8.77
C ALA A 10 -7.77 4.84 -8.18
N VAL A 11 -6.91 4.54 -7.20
CA VAL A 11 -6.87 3.23 -6.54
C VAL A 11 -8.13 2.99 -5.74
N GLY A 12 -8.57 3.95 -4.92
CA GLY A 12 -9.80 3.83 -4.12
C GLY A 12 -11.04 3.61 -4.98
N GLU A 13 -11.19 4.37 -6.07
CA GLU A 13 -12.28 4.18 -7.03
C GLU A 13 -12.22 2.80 -7.69
N CYS A 14 -11.03 2.33 -8.08
CA CYS A 14 -10.84 1.00 -8.66
C CYS A 14 -11.24 -0.12 -7.69
N ILE A 15 -10.86 0.00 -6.40
CA ILE A 15 -11.26 -0.93 -5.34
C ILE A 15 -12.78 -1.00 -5.25
N LEU A 16 -13.45 0.16 -5.20
CA LEU A 16 -14.91 0.21 -5.07
C LEU A 16 -15.65 -0.35 -6.30
N LYS A 17 -15.17 -0.06 -7.51
CA LYS A 17 -15.69 -0.65 -8.75
C LYS A 17 -15.53 -2.17 -8.76
N THR A 18 -14.38 -2.65 -8.35
CA THR A 18 -14.08 -4.09 -8.25
C THR A 18 -14.97 -4.75 -7.19
N LEU A 19 -15.12 -4.13 -6.04
CA LEU A 19 -15.98 -4.59 -4.96
C LEU A 19 -17.45 -4.70 -5.43
N LYS A 20 -17.97 -3.64 -6.07
CA LYS A 20 -19.32 -3.63 -6.62
C LYS A 20 -19.52 -4.73 -7.64
N LYS A 21 -18.58 -4.91 -8.56
CA LYS A 21 -18.65 -5.96 -9.61
C LYS A 21 -18.65 -7.36 -9.02
N ARG A 22 -17.89 -7.61 -7.95
CA ARG A 22 -17.76 -8.92 -7.30
C ARG A 22 -18.83 -9.20 -6.25
N SER A 23 -19.53 -8.19 -5.78
CA SER A 23 -20.57 -8.35 -4.75
C SER A 23 -21.89 -8.93 -5.27
N ALA A 24 -22.03 -9.17 -6.57
CA ALA A 24 -23.21 -9.77 -7.18
C ALA A 24 -23.53 -11.18 -6.64
N ASP A 25 -22.55 -11.90 -6.11
CA ASP A 25 -22.66 -13.27 -5.61
C ASP A 25 -22.95 -13.39 -4.10
N GLY A 26 -23.17 -12.25 -3.43
CA GLY A 26 -23.34 -12.18 -1.98
C GLY A 26 -22.40 -11.15 -1.39
N SER A 27 -22.92 -9.98 -1.10
CA SER A 27 -22.08 -8.85 -0.66
C SER A 27 -21.42 -9.12 0.69
N TRP A 28 -20.11 -9.09 0.73
CA TRP A 28 -19.34 -9.03 1.96
C TRP A 28 -19.61 -7.73 2.72
N PHE A 29 -19.93 -6.68 1.97
CA PHE A 29 -20.25 -5.36 2.50
C PHE A 29 -21.66 -4.94 2.14
N SER A 30 -22.42 -4.48 3.14
CA SER A 30 -23.76 -3.90 2.96
C SER A 30 -23.73 -2.37 2.85
N TYR A 31 -22.62 -1.76 3.29
CA TYR A 31 -22.47 -0.32 3.34
C TYR A 31 -21.02 0.08 3.14
N VAL A 32 -20.78 1.17 2.40
CA VAL A 32 -19.45 1.77 2.21
C VAL A 32 -19.55 3.28 2.44
N LEU A 33 -18.77 3.79 3.38
CA LEU A 33 -18.52 5.21 3.58
C LEU A 33 -17.25 5.60 2.81
N ILE A 34 -17.38 6.45 1.81
CA ILE A 34 -16.28 6.98 1.01
C ILE A 34 -15.82 8.27 1.68
N ALA A 35 -14.60 8.28 2.22
CA ALA A 35 -14.00 9.43 2.87
C ALA A 35 -12.81 9.93 2.06
N ASP A 36 -12.78 11.22 1.77
CA ASP A 36 -11.68 11.86 1.08
C ASP A 36 -11.46 13.28 1.60
N TYR A 37 -10.24 13.78 1.49
CA TYR A 37 -9.91 15.17 1.77
C TYR A 37 -10.70 16.12 0.86
N ASP A 38 -10.87 15.75 -0.42
CA ASP A 38 -11.75 16.42 -1.36
C ASP A 38 -13.15 15.81 -1.34
N GLY A 39 -14.08 16.46 -0.65
CA GLY A 39 -15.47 16.02 -0.59
C GLY A 39 -16.17 15.97 -1.96
N LYS A 40 -15.72 16.76 -2.94
CA LYS A 40 -16.27 16.72 -4.31
C LYS A 40 -15.84 15.45 -5.01
N ARG A 41 -14.58 15.04 -4.79
CA ARG A 41 -14.06 13.77 -5.35
C ARG A 41 -14.77 12.56 -4.75
N ALA A 42 -14.99 12.55 -3.45
CA ALA A 42 -15.76 11.48 -2.79
C ALA A 42 -17.19 11.36 -3.37
N GLU A 43 -17.85 12.49 -3.58
CA GLU A 43 -19.20 12.56 -4.17
C GLU A 43 -19.22 12.13 -5.65
N GLU A 44 -18.20 12.49 -6.42
CA GLU A 44 -18.05 12.08 -7.82
C GLU A 44 -17.94 10.56 -7.91
N VAL A 45 -17.06 9.94 -7.11
CA VAL A 45 -16.88 8.48 -7.06
C VAL A 45 -18.19 7.79 -6.67
N ARG A 46 -18.89 8.30 -5.64
CA ARG A 46 -20.20 7.76 -5.25
C ARG A 46 -21.17 7.77 -6.41
N ARG A 47 -21.29 8.90 -7.14
CA ARG A 47 -22.18 9.01 -8.31
C ARG A 47 -21.80 8.06 -9.44
N HIS A 48 -20.51 7.89 -9.72
CA HIS A 48 -20.05 6.91 -10.72
C HIS A 48 -20.46 5.50 -10.35
N LEU A 49 -20.28 5.13 -9.08
CA LEU A 49 -20.68 3.80 -8.60
C LEU A 49 -22.18 3.57 -8.69
N GLU A 50 -23.02 4.57 -8.41
CA GLU A 50 -24.46 4.46 -8.50
C GLU A 50 -24.96 4.42 -9.96
N ALA A 51 -24.30 5.13 -10.88
CA ALA A 51 -24.65 5.16 -12.29
C ALA A 51 -24.26 3.87 -13.05
N GLU A 52 -23.22 3.15 -12.60
CA GLU A 52 -22.83 1.89 -13.23
C GLU A 52 -23.92 0.82 -12.96
N PRO A 53 -24.46 0.16 -14.00
CA PRO A 53 -25.42 -0.92 -13.81
C PRO A 53 -24.75 -2.01 -12.95
N GLY A 54 -25.32 -2.28 -11.80
CA GLY A 54 -24.92 -3.43 -11.01
C GLY A 54 -25.13 -4.70 -11.81
N ASN A 55 -24.28 -5.69 -11.68
CA ASN A 55 -24.48 -7.02 -12.25
C ASN A 55 -25.59 -7.73 -11.42
N SER A 56 -26.79 -7.12 -11.42
CA SER A 56 -27.96 -7.67 -10.74
C SER A 56 -28.50 -8.81 -11.58
N GLY A 57 -27.90 -9.99 -11.38
CA GLY A 57 -28.58 -11.24 -11.73
C GLY A 57 -29.96 -11.21 -11.08
N LYS A 58 -30.98 -11.38 -11.90
CA LYS A 58 -32.40 -11.33 -11.61
C LYS A 58 -32.77 -11.53 -10.12
N GLY A 59 -33.22 -10.49 -9.47
CA GLY A 59 -34.19 -10.63 -8.36
C GLY A 59 -33.64 -10.48 -6.93
N LYS A 60 -32.49 -9.85 -6.66
CA LYS A 60 -32.15 -9.45 -5.28
C LYS A 60 -31.70 -7.99 -5.22
N GLU A 61 -32.44 -7.16 -4.49
CA GLU A 61 -32.11 -5.80 -4.07
C GLU A 61 -30.98 -5.76 -3.02
N ASN A 62 -29.94 -6.54 -3.19
CA ASN A 62 -28.81 -6.57 -2.26
C ASN A 62 -27.64 -5.75 -2.81
N GLY A 63 -27.89 -4.47 -3.11
CA GLY A 63 -26.85 -3.51 -3.46
C GLY A 63 -26.09 -3.04 -2.23
N ILE A 64 -24.81 -2.69 -2.43
CA ILE A 64 -24.03 -1.96 -1.43
C ILE A 64 -24.59 -0.53 -1.36
N ALA A 65 -24.93 -0.06 -0.17
CA ALA A 65 -25.28 1.35 0.05
C ALA A 65 -24.01 2.18 0.15
N PHE A 66 -23.88 3.22 -0.68
CA PHE A 66 -22.76 4.14 -0.67
C PHE A 66 -23.14 5.47 -0.02
N ALA A 67 -22.28 5.95 0.87
CA ALA A 67 -22.30 7.30 1.40
C ALA A 67 -20.92 7.94 1.21
N CYS A 68 -20.84 9.26 1.26
CA CYS A 68 -19.58 9.98 1.19
C CYS A 68 -19.48 11.05 2.27
N VAL A 69 -18.24 11.36 2.64
CA VAL A 69 -17.93 12.40 3.61
C VAL A 69 -16.59 13.05 3.27
N GLN A 70 -16.49 14.36 3.47
CA GLN A 70 -15.19 15.01 3.48
C GLN A 70 -14.52 14.77 4.83
N ALA A 71 -13.29 14.24 4.81
CA ALA A 71 -12.52 13.97 6.01
C ALA A 71 -11.02 14.18 5.78
N ASP A 72 -10.38 14.84 6.74
CA ASP A 72 -8.91 14.92 6.79
C ASP A 72 -8.37 13.68 7.50
N ALA A 73 -7.54 12.92 6.80
CA ALA A 73 -6.95 11.71 7.34
C ALA A 73 -5.89 11.98 8.44
N HIS A 74 -5.45 13.21 8.63
CA HIS A 74 -4.63 13.61 9.78
C HIS A 74 -5.46 13.80 11.06
N ASP A 75 -6.79 14.01 10.95
CA ASP A 75 -7.66 14.13 12.13
C ASP A 75 -8.15 12.78 12.62
N ARG A 76 -7.30 12.09 13.41
CA ARG A 76 -7.62 10.82 14.01
C ARG A 76 -8.95 10.82 14.78
N LYS A 77 -9.25 11.91 15.50
CA LYS A 77 -10.48 11.99 16.30
C LYS A 77 -11.72 12.04 15.42
N ALA A 78 -11.66 12.79 14.33
CA ALA A 78 -12.73 12.83 13.34
C ALA A 78 -12.93 11.47 12.69
N LEU A 79 -11.85 10.79 12.28
CA LEU A 79 -11.92 9.44 11.72
C LEU A 79 -12.57 8.44 12.68
N VAL A 80 -12.14 8.41 13.94
CA VAL A 80 -12.73 7.54 14.99
C VAL A 80 -14.21 7.81 15.18
N ARG A 81 -14.59 9.09 15.24
CA ARG A 81 -16.00 9.50 15.35
C ARG A 81 -16.82 8.98 14.16
N LEU A 82 -16.35 9.21 12.92
CA LEU A 82 -17.03 8.75 11.71
C LEU A 82 -17.17 7.23 11.69
N MET A 83 -16.11 6.49 12.03
CA MET A 83 -16.14 5.03 12.11
C MET A 83 -17.21 4.54 13.09
N ARG A 84 -17.31 5.17 14.27
CA ARG A 84 -18.31 4.81 15.29
C ARG A 84 -19.73 5.19 14.88
N GLU A 85 -19.95 6.41 14.39
CA GLU A 85 -21.26 6.92 13.92
C GLU A 85 -21.82 6.04 12.79
N HIS A 86 -20.97 5.63 11.86
CA HIS A 86 -21.34 4.78 10.74
C HIS A 86 -21.23 3.28 11.03
N ARG A 87 -20.84 2.87 12.24
CA ARG A 87 -20.67 1.47 12.67
C ARG A 87 -19.78 0.70 11.70
N ILE A 88 -18.61 1.22 11.45
CA ILE A 88 -17.64 0.64 10.52
C ILE A 88 -16.97 -0.57 11.15
N ASP A 89 -17.00 -1.70 10.45
CA ASP A 89 -16.34 -2.95 10.86
C ASP A 89 -14.95 -3.09 10.24
N PHE A 90 -14.72 -2.42 9.09
CA PHE A 90 -13.51 -2.59 8.29
C PHE A 90 -13.10 -1.26 7.63
N VAL A 91 -11.83 -0.93 7.71
CA VAL A 91 -11.23 0.25 7.06
C VAL A 91 -10.32 -0.20 5.92
N MET A 92 -10.58 0.31 4.73
CA MET A 92 -9.70 0.21 3.58
C MET A 92 -8.98 1.55 3.40
N ASP A 93 -7.69 1.55 3.67
CA ASP A 93 -6.82 2.70 3.46
C ASP A 93 -6.28 2.69 2.02
N ALA A 94 -6.77 3.62 1.22
CA ALA A 94 -6.34 3.89 -0.15
C ALA A 94 -5.84 5.34 -0.30
N ALA A 95 -5.48 5.96 0.82
CA ALA A 95 -4.89 7.29 0.87
C ALA A 95 -3.37 7.23 0.60
N SER A 96 -2.74 8.40 0.59
CA SER A 96 -1.28 8.47 0.55
C SER A 96 -0.67 7.81 1.79
N PRO A 97 0.45 7.07 1.66
CA PRO A 97 1.13 6.43 2.79
C PRO A 97 1.43 7.37 3.97
N PHE A 98 1.65 8.65 3.71
CA PHE A 98 1.96 9.67 4.74
C PHE A 98 0.90 9.81 5.84
N VAL A 99 -0.34 9.40 5.59
CA VAL A 99 -1.43 9.44 6.58
C VAL A 99 -1.82 8.07 7.11
N SER A 100 -1.24 6.98 6.58
CA SER A 100 -1.64 5.61 6.90
C SER A 100 -1.51 5.28 8.39
N ASN A 101 -0.49 5.77 9.08
CA ASN A 101 -0.34 5.54 10.52
C ASN A 101 -1.50 6.15 11.32
N CYS A 102 -2.00 7.31 10.92
CA CYS A 102 -3.15 7.95 11.56
C CYS A 102 -4.44 7.15 11.34
N ILE A 103 -4.66 6.67 10.11
CA ILE A 103 -5.82 5.85 9.75
C ILE A 103 -5.77 4.50 10.46
N PHE A 104 -4.61 3.85 10.50
CA PHE A 104 -4.35 2.61 11.22
C PHE A 104 -4.69 2.71 12.71
N ASP A 105 -4.21 3.78 13.37
CA ASP A 105 -4.50 4.03 14.78
C ASP A 105 -5.98 4.35 15.01
N ALA A 106 -6.63 5.07 14.08
CA ALA A 106 -8.06 5.37 14.17
C ALA A 106 -8.91 4.10 14.07
N ALA A 107 -8.56 3.19 13.14
CA ALA A 107 -9.23 1.90 13.01
C ALA A 107 -9.10 1.06 14.29
N TYR A 108 -7.88 0.97 14.84
CA TYR A 108 -7.64 0.30 16.11
C TYR A 108 -8.49 0.87 17.26
N GLU A 109 -8.54 2.20 17.40
CA GLU A 109 -9.32 2.87 18.45
C GLU A 109 -10.83 2.70 18.27
N ALA A 110 -11.29 2.72 17.03
CA ALA A 110 -12.71 2.53 16.71
C ALA A 110 -13.19 1.09 16.88
N GLY A 111 -12.29 0.11 16.86
CA GLY A 111 -12.62 -1.31 16.94
C GLY A 111 -12.87 -1.94 15.56
N ALA A 112 -12.41 -1.32 14.48
CA ALA A 112 -12.52 -1.82 13.13
C ALA A 112 -11.27 -2.60 12.69
N ASP A 113 -11.43 -3.58 11.83
CA ASP A 113 -10.32 -4.20 11.10
C ASP A 113 -9.75 -3.21 10.07
N TYR A 114 -8.51 -3.43 9.64
CA TYR A 114 -7.79 -2.51 8.78
C TYR A 114 -7.10 -3.23 7.62
N ALA A 115 -7.05 -2.57 6.47
CA ALA A 115 -6.21 -2.98 5.34
C ALA A 115 -5.63 -1.77 4.60
N SER A 116 -4.36 -1.90 4.14
CA SER A 116 -3.69 -0.91 3.30
C SER A 116 -2.82 -1.55 2.24
N MET A 117 -2.55 -0.82 1.15
CA MET A 117 -1.61 -1.24 0.14
C MET A 117 -0.16 -0.98 0.57
N GLY A 118 0.13 0.19 1.11
CA GLY A 118 1.44 0.58 1.57
C GLY A 118 1.52 0.84 3.06
N THR A 119 2.71 1.15 3.53
CA THR A 119 3.00 1.58 4.90
C THR A 119 3.87 2.83 4.87
N TRP A 120 4.05 3.47 6.00
CA TRP A 120 4.92 4.63 6.10
C TRP A 120 5.77 4.60 7.37
N SER A 121 7.06 4.90 7.20
CA SER A 121 7.98 5.10 8.32
C SER A 121 7.94 6.57 8.73
N VAL A 122 7.77 6.81 10.02
CA VAL A 122 7.86 8.19 10.55
C VAL A 122 9.29 8.68 10.36
N PRO A 123 9.50 9.79 9.62
CA PRO A 123 10.83 10.35 9.45
C PRO A 123 11.47 10.65 10.81
N LYS A 124 12.76 10.32 10.93
CA LYS A 124 13.57 10.63 12.11
C LYS A 124 14.86 11.27 11.67
N GLU A 125 15.36 12.22 12.46
CA GLU A 125 16.66 12.77 12.22
C GLU A 125 17.72 11.65 12.26
N ASN A 126 18.46 11.51 11.16
CA ASN A 126 19.50 10.50 11.03
C ASN A 126 20.87 11.19 11.01
N PRO A 127 21.67 11.06 12.08
CA PRO A 127 22.99 11.70 12.16
C PRO A 127 23.97 11.29 11.04
N ALA A 128 23.75 10.13 10.41
CA ALA A 128 24.59 9.66 9.30
C ALA A 128 24.46 10.53 8.05
N PHE A 129 23.35 11.25 7.89
CA PHE A 129 23.05 12.09 6.72
C PHE A 129 23.21 13.60 7.00
N GLY A 130 23.65 13.98 8.21
CA GLY A 130 23.88 15.37 8.60
C GLY A 130 22.70 16.02 9.32
N ALA A 131 22.95 17.20 9.89
CA ALA A 131 21.94 17.92 10.65
C ALA A 131 20.78 18.37 9.77
N GLY A 132 19.55 18.10 10.21
CA GLY A 132 18.32 18.48 9.52
C GLY A 132 17.87 17.54 8.41
N PHE A 133 18.57 16.42 8.17
CA PHE A 133 18.10 15.39 7.28
C PHE A 133 17.24 14.38 8.06
N GLU A 134 15.98 14.28 7.70
CA GLU A 134 15.07 13.29 8.24
C GLU A 134 15.02 12.11 7.27
N GLY A 135 15.57 10.97 7.69
CA GLY A 135 15.52 9.73 6.92
C GLY A 135 14.62 8.70 7.59
N SER A 136 13.87 7.95 6.81
CA SER A 136 12.98 6.91 7.31
C SER A 136 13.74 5.68 7.87
N TYR A 137 15.04 5.60 7.66
CA TYR A 137 15.82 4.37 7.82
C TYR A 137 16.38 4.05 9.19
N LEU A 138 16.16 4.86 10.20
CA LEU A 138 16.37 4.41 11.56
C LEU A 138 15.37 3.36 12.00
N GLU A 139 14.21 3.31 11.30
CA GLU A 139 13.17 2.30 11.49
C GLU A 139 12.70 1.79 10.14
N PRO A 140 12.82 0.49 9.87
CA PRO A 140 12.33 -0.10 8.62
C PRO A 140 10.86 0.21 8.39
N MET A 141 10.46 0.37 7.13
CA MET A 141 9.03 0.43 6.76
C MET A 141 8.28 -0.73 7.42
N THR A 142 7.00 -0.56 7.73
CA THR A 142 6.19 -1.55 8.45
C THR A 142 6.46 -1.71 9.96
N LYS A 143 7.60 -1.21 10.48
CA LYS A 143 7.90 -1.33 11.91
C LYS A 143 6.81 -0.75 12.78
N TYR A 144 6.28 0.43 12.41
CA TYR A 144 5.18 1.07 13.12
C TYR A 144 3.98 0.13 13.33
N ASN A 145 3.62 -0.61 12.29
CA ASN A 145 2.50 -1.55 12.29
C ASN A 145 2.83 -2.83 13.05
N PHE A 146 4.01 -3.41 12.81
CA PHE A 146 4.41 -4.66 13.45
C PHE A 146 4.64 -4.53 14.96
N ASP A 147 5.11 -3.39 15.43
CA ASP A 147 5.27 -3.14 16.89
C ASP A 147 3.93 -3.16 17.63
N ARG A 148 2.82 -2.93 16.92
CA ARG A 148 1.44 -2.97 17.49
C ARG A 148 0.73 -4.29 17.31
N HIS A 149 1.39 -5.30 16.76
CA HIS A 149 0.79 -6.61 16.47
C HIS A 149 0.09 -7.22 17.68
N GLU A 150 0.76 -7.27 18.83
CA GLU A 150 0.19 -7.89 20.03
C GLU A 150 -1.00 -7.11 20.59
N ASP A 151 -1.04 -5.79 20.41
CA ASP A 151 -2.17 -4.98 20.87
C ASP A 151 -3.42 -5.19 20.00
N TRP A 152 -3.24 -5.27 18.68
CA TRP A 152 -4.32 -5.63 17.75
C TRP A 152 -4.86 -7.03 18.04
N LYS A 153 -3.96 -7.99 18.23
CA LYS A 153 -4.31 -9.38 18.56
C LYS A 153 -5.10 -9.49 19.87
N LYS A 154 -4.69 -8.78 20.93
CA LYS A 154 -5.41 -8.75 22.22
C LYS A 154 -6.85 -8.25 22.08
N LYS A 155 -7.10 -7.32 21.16
CA LYS A 155 -8.45 -6.83 20.88
C LYS A 155 -9.26 -7.74 19.94
N GLY A 156 -8.66 -8.78 19.39
CA GLY A 156 -9.28 -9.62 18.36
C GLY A 156 -9.50 -8.91 17.04
N GLN A 157 -8.76 -7.83 16.77
CA GLN A 157 -8.78 -7.09 15.53
C GLN A 157 -7.69 -7.56 14.58
N MET A 158 -7.91 -7.41 13.28
CA MET A 158 -6.97 -7.74 12.23
C MET A 158 -6.50 -6.47 11.50
N ALA A 159 -5.20 -6.38 11.25
CA ALA A 159 -4.64 -5.42 10.32
C ALA A 159 -3.84 -6.17 9.23
N CYS A 160 -4.21 -5.96 7.97
CA CYS A 160 -3.52 -6.51 6.82
C CYS A 160 -2.88 -5.35 6.04
N ILE A 161 -1.57 -5.31 6.03
CA ILE A 161 -0.78 -4.27 5.36
C ILE A 161 -0.10 -4.84 4.12
N CYS A 162 0.36 -3.98 3.22
CA CYS A 162 1.08 -4.40 2.01
C CYS A 162 0.21 -5.26 1.07
N LEU A 163 -1.00 -4.79 0.75
CA LEU A 163 -1.98 -5.49 -0.10
C LEU A 163 -2.02 -4.92 -1.52
N GLY A 164 -0.86 -4.61 -2.09
CA GLY A 164 -0.73 -4.14 -3.46
C GLY A 164 -0.15 -5.21 -4.40
N ILE A 165 0.50 -4.75 -5.45
CA ILE A 165 1.32 -5.56 -6.35
C ILE A 165 2.71 -5.68 -5.73
N ASP A 166 3.34 -4.56 -5.51
CA ASP A 166 4.53 -4.30 -4.74
C ASP A 166 4.24 -3.09 -3.80
N PRO A 167 4.14 -3.35 -2.52
CA PRO A 167 4.19 -4.63 -1.83
C PRO A 167 2.89 -5.44 -1.95
N GLY A 168 3.03 -6.78 -1.99
CA GLY A 168 1.88 -7.68 -1.89
C GLY A 168 1.96 -8.91 -2.78
N VAL A 169 1.55 -8.80 -4.05
CA VAL A 169 1.55 -9.94 -5.01
C VAL A 169 2.94 -10.52 -5.19
N VAL A 170 3.98 -9.70 -5.22
CA VAL A 170 5.38 -10.16 -5.32
C VAL A 170 5.78 -11.03 -4.13
N ASN A 171 5.27 -10.75 -2.92
CA ASN A 171 5.48 -11.59 -1.74
C ASN A 171 4.83 -12.97 -1.91
N VAL A 172 3.64 -13.01 -2.53
CA VAL A 172 2.94 -14.26 -2.83
C VAL A 172 3.72 -15.08 -3.87
N PHE A 173 4.25 -14.43 -4.91
CA PHE A 173 5.07 -15.09 -5.92
C PHE A 173 6.37 -15.62 -5.32
N ALA A 174 7.05 -14.84 -4.49
CA ALA A 174 8.27 -15.29 -3.82
C ALA A 174 8.00 -16.49 -2.90
N LYS A 175 6.89 -16.48 -2.17
CA LYS A 175 6.46 -17.62 -1.36
C LYS A 175 6.14 -18.84 -2.21
N TYR A 176 5.38 -18.66 -3.30
CA TYR A 176 5.06 -19.75 -4.22
C TYR A 176 6.33 -20.38 -4.80
N ALA A 177 7.29 -19.55 -5.22
CA ALA A 177 8.57 -20.00 -5.74
C ALA A 177 9.34 -20.83 -4.68
N ALA A 178 9.38 -20.36 -3.44
CA ALA A 178 10.04 -21.06 -2.34
C ALA A 178 9.38 -22.39 -1.97
N GLU A 179 8.06 -22.52 -2.16
CA GLU A 179 7.32 -23.74 -1.79
C GLU A 179 7.26 -24.78 -2.93
N TYR A 180 7.32 -24.34 -4.20
CA TYR A 180 6.98 -25.21 -5.32
C TYR A 180 8.00 -25.23 -6.46
N LEU A 181 8.91 -24.25 -6.55
CA LEU A 181 9.80 -24.11 -7.71
C LEU A 181 11.28 -24.32 -7.40
N PHE A 182 11.71 -24.08 -6.15
CA PHE A 182 13.11 -24.17 -5.74
C PHE A 182 13.28 -25.03 -4.50
N ASP A 183 14.38 -25.75 -4.44
CA ASP A 183 14.77 -26.53 -3.25
C ASP A 183 15.22 -25.61 -2.10
N GLU A 184 15.87 -24.50 -2.43
CA GLU A 184 16.31 -23.46 -1.51
C GLU A 184 16.19 -22.09 -2.18
N LEU A 185 15.66 -21.10 -1.47
CA LEU A 185 15.53 -19.74 -1.94
C LEU A 185 16.61 -18.86 -1.30
N LEU A 186 17.69 -18.60 -2.01
CA LEU A 186 18.85 -17.88 -1.45
C LEU A 186 18.69 -16.37 -1.50
N GLU A 187 18.22 -15.84 -2.63
CA GLU A 187 18.09 -14.38 -2.83
C GLU A 187 16.77 -14.06 -3.51
N VAL A 188 16.15 -12.95 -3.13
CA VAL A 188 14.98 -12.37 -3.79
C VAL A 188 15.26 -10.91 -4.09
N HIS A 189 15.23 -10.57 -5.37
CA HIS A 189 15.42 -9.21 -5.86
C HIS A 189 14.17 -8.79 -6.62
N VAL A 190 13.38 -7.92 -6.02
CA VAL A 190 12.21 -7.34 -6.70
C VAL A 190 12.69 -6.22 -7.60
N LYS A 191 12.17 -6.17 -8.81
CA LYS A 191 12.50 -5.16 -9.80
C LYS A 191 11.21 -4.61 -10.40
N ASP A 192 11.00 -3.33 -10.22
CA ASP A 192 9.89 -2.59 -10.79
C ASP A 192 10.38 -1.67 -11.90
N GLY A 193 9.58 -1.49 -12.91
CA GLY A 193 9.91 -0.62 -14.02
C GLY A 193 8.71 -0.39 -14.93
N GLY A 194 8.78 0.71 -15.68
CA GLY A 194 7.72 1.11 -16.58
C GLY A 194 8.25 1.54 -17.94
N ASN A 195 7.38 1.51 -18.95
CA ASN A 195 7.64 1.97 -20.28
C ASN A 195 6.67 3.09 -20.70
N LEU A 196 6.28 3.95 -19.77
CA LEU A 196 5.44 5.10 -20.06
C LEU A 196 6.12 5.99 -21.11
N THR A 197 5.44 6.22 -22.20
CA THR A 197 5.88 7.14 -23.25
C THR A 197 4.96 8.36 -23.23
N PRO A 198 5.49 9.58 -22.98
CA PRO A 198 4.68 10.77 -23.03
C PRO A 198 4.11 11.00 -24.43
N PRO A 199 2.93 11.60 -24.54
CA PRO A 199 2.45 12.13 -25.82
C PRO A 199 3.48 13.11 -26.41
N GLU A 200 3.53 13.24 -27.73
CA GLU A 200 4.50 14.15 -28.40
C GLU A 200 4.39 15.60 -27.89
N SER A 201 3.18 16.02 -27.49
CA SER A 201 2.93 17.34 -26.89
C SER A 201 3.58 17.53 -25.52
N GLU A 202 3.93 16.45 -24.82
CA GLU A 202 4.42 16.44 -23.43
C GLU A 202 5.80 15.79 -23.31
N LYS A 203 6.49 15.58 -24.44
CA LYS A 203 7.77 14.84 -24.48
C LYS A 203 8.91 15.42 -23.63
N ASN A 204 8.78 16.68 -23.23
CA ASN A 204 9.75 17.36 -22.37
C ASN A 204 9.29 17.45 -20.90
N GLU A 205 8.16 16.85 -20.56
CA GLU A 205 7.61 16.85 -19.21
C GLU A 205 8.00 15.56 -18.48
N ILE A 206 8.17 15.66 -17.17
CA ILE A 206 8.34 14.48 -16.32
C ILE A 206 6.95 13.92 -16.06
N LEU A 207 6.71 12.70 -16.55
CA LEU A 207 5.47 11.99 -16.31
C LEU A 207 5.61 11.03 -15.12
N PHE A 208 4.71 11.18 -14.18
CA PHE A 208 4.57 10.23 -13.07
C PHE A 208 3.46 9.24 -13.41
N GLY A 209 3.78 7.96 -13.45
CA GLY A 209 2.79 6.90 -13.64
C GLY A 209 1.97 6.60 -12.38
N PHE A 210 2.37 7.17 -11.26
CA PHE A 210 1.79 6.99 -9.94
C PHE A 210 1.75 8.34 -9.18
N ASN A 211 1.46 8.33 -7.88
CA ASN A 211 1.48 9.54 -7.05
C ASN A 211 2.89 10.14 -7.04
N PRO A 212 3.08 11.39 -7.52
CA PRO A 212 4.40 12.00 -7.62
C PRO A 212 5.14 12.08 -6.27
N TRP A 213 4.42 12.36 -5.19
CA TRP A 213 5.01 12.50 -3.87
C TRP A 213 5.50 11.16 -3.32
N THR A 214 4.76 10.07 -3.56
CA THR A 214 5.19 8.73 -3.17
C THR A 214 6.43 8.30 -3.94
N VAL A 215 6.45 8.52 -5.27
CA VAL A 215 7.63 8.21 -6.11
C VAL A 215 8.85 9.01 -5.66
N LEU A 216 8.68 10.31 -5.37
CA LEU A 216 9.79 11.14 -4.90
C LEU A 216 10.30 10.69 -3.51
N ASP A 217 9.40 10.30 -2.62
CA ASP A 217 9.78 9.77 -1.30
C ASP A 217 10.59 8.50 -1.45
N GLU A 218 10.12 7.53 -2.22
CA GLU A 218 10.81 6.25 -2.46
C GLU A 218 12.20 6.40 -3.07
N VAL A 219 12.36 7.27 -4.08
CA VAL A 219 13.64 7.39 -4.80
C VAL A 219 14.63 8.34 -4.14
N MET A 220 14.16 9.30 -3.34
CA MET A 220 15.02 10.31 -2.71
C MET A 220 15.48 9.92 -1.31
N ASN A 221 14.82 8.96 -0.69
CA ASN A 221 15.21 8.44 0.61
C ASN A 221 16.43 7.51 0.49
N PRO A 222 17.23 7.38 1.56
CA PRO A 222 18.13 6.25 1.69
C PRO A 222 17.35 4.95 1.52
N ASN A 223 17.97 3.97 0.92
CA ASN A 223 17.36 2.66 0.70
C ASN A 223 18.00 1.59 1.58
N ALA A 224 17.38 0.44 1.66
CA ALA A 224 17.89 -0.69 2.40
C ALA A 224 17.96 -1.95 1.54
N GLU A 225 18.99 -2.76 1.77
CA GLU A 225 19.03 -4.17 1.39
C GLU A 225 19.03 -4.99 2.67
N TRP A 226 18.36 -6.12 2.66
CA TRP A 226 18.43 -7.04 3.79
C TRP A 226 19.42 -8.18 3.50
N ASP A 227 20.34 -8.39 4.45
CA ASP A 227 21.29 -9.50 4.47
C ASP A 227 21.09 -10.31 5.75
N ARG A 228 21.11 -11.63 5.63
CA ARG A 228 20.83 -12.55 6.75
C ARG A 228 21.81 -12.41 7.92
N GLU A 229 23.07 -12.13 7.62
CA GLU A 229 24.14 -12.06 8.61
C GLU A 229 24.34 -10.65 9.14
N LYS A 230 24.14 -9.65 8.28
CA LYS A 230 24.44 -8.24 8.58
C LYS A 230 23.19 -7.44 8.96
N GLY A 231 21.99 -7.95 8.72
CA GLY A 231 20.74 -7.22 8.92
C GLY A 231 20.43 -6.28 7.75
N PHE A 232 19.88 -5.11 8.06
CA PHE A 232 19.60 -4.08 7.06
C PHE A 232 20.86 -3.27 6.75
N LEU A 233 21.26 -3.29 5.48
CA LEU A 233 22.37 -2.49 4.95
C LEU A 233 21.75 -1.26 4.31
N ILE A 234 22.03 -0.10 4.88
CA ILE A 234 21.49 1.19 4.44
C ILE A 234 22.47 1.83 3.47
N GLU A 235 21.96 2.30 2.35
CA GLU A 235 22.72 2.93 1.28
C GLU A 235 22.08 4.28 0.91
N ASP A 236 22.85 5.16 0.31
CA ASP A 236 22.37 6.46 -0.15
C ASP A 236 21.32 6.29 -1.27
N ALA A 237 20.48 7.32 -1.44
CA ALA A 237 19.56 7.40 -2.56
C ALA A 237 20.29 7.15 -3.90
N PHE A 238 19.62 6.47 -4.83
CA PHE A 238 20.17 6.08 -6.13
C PHE A 238 21.35 5.10 -6.10
N ALA A 239 21.66 4.47 -4.98
CA ALA A 239 22.71 3.45 -4.91
C ALA A 239 22.35 2.17 -5.68
N GLY A 240 23.34 1.32 -5.89
CA GLY A 240 23.16 -0.01 -6.45
C GLY A 240 22.67 -0.02 -7.89
N GLU A 241 23.17 0.91 -8.71
CA GLU A 241 22.81 1.02 -10.13
C GLU A 241 23.08 -0.31 -10.86
N GLU A 242 22.12 -0.71 -11.70
CA GLU A 242 22.17 -1.95 -12.47
C GLU A 242 21.46 -1.77 -13.82
N GLU A 243 22.06 -2.28 -14.90
CA GLU A 243 21.34 -2.50 -16.15
C GLU A 243 20.70 -3.88 -16.13
N PHE A 244 19.38 -3.92 -16.23
CA PHE A 244 18.61 -5.14 -16.19
C PHE A 244 17.68 -5.24 -17.40
N ARG A 245 17.70 -6.38 -18.09
CA ARG A 245 16.77 -6.64 -19.18
C ARG A 245 15.48 -7.25 -18.67
N MET A 246 14.45 -6.44 -18.62
CA MET A 246 13.10 -6.90 -18.34
C MET A 246 12.51 -7.63 -19.56
N PRO A 247 11.47 -8.45 -19.36
CA PRO A 247 10.73 -9.05 -20.48
C PRO A 247 10.22 -7.99 -21.47
N GLU A 248 10.10 -8.40 -22.74
CA GLU A 248 9.45 -7.52 -23.73
C GLU A 248 7.97 -7.23 -23.33
N PRO A 249 7.48 -6.01 -23.52
CA PRO A 249 8.06 -4.90 -24.30
C PRO A 249 8.95 -3.92 -23.51
N PHE A 250 9.29 -4.20 -22.26
CA PHE A 250 10.02 -3.27 -21.39
C PHE A 250 11.52 -3.15 -21.76
N GLY A 251 12.15 -4.26 -22.19
CA GLY A 251 13.51 -4.25 -22.68
C GLY A 251 14.58 -3.94 -21.62
N LEU A 252 15.65 -3.27 -22.02
CA LEU A 252 16.76 -2.90 -21.13
C LEU A 252 16.41 -1.66 -20.32
N ASN A 253 16.47 -1.78 -19.00
CA ASN A 253 16.20 -0.70 -18.04
C ASN A 253 17.42 -0.50 -17.13
N ARG A 254 17.59 0.73 -16.68
CA ARG A 254 18.57 1.12 -15.69
C ARG A 254 17.84 1.30 -14.37
N LEU A 255 18.20 0.48 -13.41
CA LEU A 255 17.54 0.39 -12.11
C LEU A 255 18.47 0.90 -11.01
N VAL A 256 17.90 1.47 -9.97
CA VAL A 256 18.58 1.85 -8.72
C VAL A 256 17.81 1.26 -7.54
N LYS A 257 18.47 1.08 -6.42
CA LYS A 257 17.78 0.68 -5.19
C LYS A 257 16.88 1.83 -4.70
N VAL A 258 15.69 1.48 -4.25
CA VAL A 258 14.75 2.41 -3.63
C VAL A 258 14.23 1.84 -2.32
N GLU A 259 13.68 2.71 -1.47
CA GLU A 259 13.02 2.29 -0.24
C GLU A 259 11.74 1.54 -0.57
N HIS A 260 11.60 0.32 -0.03
CA HIS A 260 10.38 -0.45 -0.25
C HIS A 260 10.12 -1.52 0.81
N GLU A 261 8.86 -1.85 1.05
CA GLU A 261 8.41 -2.77 2.09
C GLU A 261 8.89 -4.22 1.90
N GLU A 262 9.16 -4.67 0.69
CA GLU A 262 9.61 -6.03 0.40
C GLU A 262 10.90 -6.38 1.10
N VAL A 263 11.81 -5.42 1.23
CA VAL A 263 13.07 -5.61 1.93
C VAL A 263 12.86 -6.02 3.39
N VAL A 264 11.72 -5.65 3.97
CA VAL A 264 11.33 -6.01 5.34
C VAL A 264 10.43 -7.25 5.37
N THR A 265 9.44 -7.30 4.49
CA THR A 265 8.38 -8.32 4.55
C THR A 265 8.84 -9.68 4.01
N LEU A 266 9.67 -9.72 2.96
CA LEU A 266 10.23 -10.96 2.41
C LEU A 266 11.07 -11.72 3.43
N PRO A 267 12.07 -11.12 4.09
CA PRO A 267 12.89 -11.84 5.08
C PRO A 267 12.07 -12.33 6.27
N ARG A 268 11.07 -11.56 6.69
CA ARG A 268 10.22 -11.93 7.83
C ARG A 268 9.61 -13.32 7.66
N TYR A 269 9.27 -13.68 6.42
CA TYR A 269 8.58 -14.91 6.10
C TYR A 269 9.48 -15.97 5.45
N LEU A 270 10.43 -15.56 4.59
CA LEU A 270 11.19 -16.47 3.73
C LEU A 270 12.51 -16.95 4.33
N LYS A 271 12.93 -16.44 5.49
CA LYS A 271 14.14 -16.94 6.18
C LYS A 271 14.16 -18.46 6.36
N LYS A 272 13.00 -19.05 6.61
CA LYS A 272 12.87 -20.51 6.81
C LYS A 272 13.13 -21.33 5.54
N TYR A 273 13.07 -20.70 4.36
CA TYR A 273 13.37 -21.32 3.07
C TYR A 273 14.79 -21.06 2.57
N GLY A 274 15.68 -20.58 3.44
CA GLY A 274 17.08 -20.37 3.10
C GLY A 274 17.46 -18.94 2.74
N LEU A 275 16.50 -17.99 2.66
CA LEU A 275 16.74 -16.63 2.20
C LEU A 275 17.93 -15.97 2.92
N ARG A 276 18.86 -15.44 2.13
CA ARG A 276 20.08 -14.75 2.57
C ARG A 276 20.07 -13.26 2.24
N LYS A 277 19.44 -12.88 1.12
CA LYS A 277 19.36 -11.47 0.70
C LYS A 277 18.01 -11.11 0.13
N ALA A 278 17.59 -9.88 0.35
CA ALA A 278 16.41 -9.28 -0.27
C ALA A 278 16.70 -7.81 -0.62
N SER A 279 16.34 -7.40 -1.84
CA SER A 279 16.45 -6.02 -2.29
C SER A 279 15.28 -5.63 -3.19
N PHE A 280 15.10 -4.33 -3.37
CA PHE A 280 14.15 -3.73 -4.30
C PHE A 280 14.85 -2.69 -5.18
N LYS A 281 14.53 -2.67 -6.48
CA LYS A 281 15.07 -1.70 -7.44
C LYS A 281 14.01 -1.23 -8.42
#